data_09b72e7ea1627ac9eff0995b53929d1d
#
_entry.id   09b72e7ea1627ac9eff0995b53929d1d
#
_cell.length_a   1.000
_cell.length_b   1.000
_cell.length_c   1.000
_cell.angle_alpha   90.00
_cell.angle_beta   90.00
_cell.angle_gamma   90.00
#
_symmetry.space_group_name_H-M   'P 1'
#
loop_
_entity.id
_entity.type
_entity.pdbx_description
1 polymer ?
#
loop_
_entity_poly.entity_id
_entity_poly.type
_entity_poly.pdbx_seq_one_letter_code
_entity_poly.pdbx_strand_id
1 'polypeptide(L)'
;MKKNEFIQLLNQNLAQNNENKLRTKIYLAIKETLPQLHLQSDFKCPSTRFLSGYLGVSRDTIEKVYAQLEQERIFERIKGKGTFIKAQLKVEQLPSETVEYRLPENTEQLENLFFDQNLNFFADGMPEIRNFPFKKWYETEKNALSHYGLNIFLKDNTAGDDLLCQQIAQHINLNRNAQISAEQVLIVNSTQQALYLCGRVLFNSNDKIIMENPYYSNAYQLFKHMNLDLKCIGLDHEGLKIQDCASIYDAKAIYVTPASQYPSGIQMSTARKKQILEYAEKNNSYILEDDYDALLLNKIGNTAILGLDPYQRTIYLGSFSKYILPSLRLSYMILPKALIEPFKRYRNYIDGSAPSQYFQVLLGSFMQRGHYAEYLRQMQQLYLKRYQTFMSCFEFYLSEFCFVKQHHPSMQVACYFKAEIPNALEQALVNGADLHNIAITRLSQFYEYDNEYGFVLGFSSLNDTEIKLCMKKLRQLIQNELARLA
;
A
#
# COMPACT_ATOMS: atom_id res chain seq x y z
N MET A 1 38.55 -34.77 13.09
CA MET A 1 37.15 -34.91 12.63
C MET A 1 36.57 -33.56 12.20
N LYS A 2 36.41 -32.58 13.04
CA LYS A 2 35.78 -31.29 12.75
C LYS A 2 36.37 -30.43 11.60
N LYS A 3 37.73 -30.55 11.35
CA LYS A 3 38.36 -29.81 10.25
C LYS A 3 37.98 -30.35 8.87
N ASN A 4 37.79 -31.66 8.73
CA ASN A 4 37.36 -32.28 7.46
C ASN A 4 35.88 -31.96 7.18
N GLU A 5 35.07 -31.93 8.21
CA GLU A 5 33.67 -31.52 8.13
C GLU A 5 33.52 -30.07 7.69
N PHE A 6 34.30 -29.15 8.27
CA PHE A 6 34.34 -27.76 7.81
C PHE A 6 34.69 -27.64 6.32
N ILE A 7 35.71 -28.38 5.86
CA ILE A 7 36.13 -28.35 4.46
C ILE A 7 35.03 -28.92 3.53
N GLN A 8 34.37 -29.99 3.94
CA GLN A 8 33.29 -30.60 3.17
C GLN A 8 32.12 -29.65 3.00
N LEU A 9 31.64 -29.05 4.07
CA LEU A 9 30.55 -28.08 4.05
C LEU A 9 30.92 -26.80 3.28
N LEU A 10 32.15 -26.33 3.44
CA LEU A 10 32.65 -25.18 2.68
C LEU A 10 32.61 -25.44 1.17
N ASN A 11 32.99 -26.65 0.71
CA ASN A 11 32.92 -27.01 -0.70
C ASN A 11 31.47 -27.05 -1.21
N GLN A 12 30.54 -27.58 -0.42
CA GLN A 12 29.12 -27.60 -0.77
C GLN A 12 28.57 -26.17 -0.92
N ASN A 13 28.85 -25.31 0.04
CA ASN A 13 28.39 -23.92 0.01
C ASN A 13 29.05 -23.11 -1.12
N LEU A 14 30.33 -23.38 -1.42
CA LEU A 14 31.00 -22.78 -2.59
C LEU A 14 30.37 -23.22 -3.92
N ALA A 15 29.95 -24.47 -4.04
CA ALA A 15 29.32 -24.97 -5.26
C ALA A 15 27.91 -24.39 -5.48
N GLN A 16 27.17 -24.10 -4.41
CA GLN A 16 25.81 -23.55 -4.46
C GLN A 16 25.79 -22.02 -4.62
N ASN A 17 26.89 -21.34 -4.36
CA ASN A 17 26.94 -19.88 -4.36
C ASN A 17 27.22 -19.33 -5.78
N ASN A 18 26.31 -18.50 -6.29
CA ASN A 18 26.37 -17.90 -7.65
C ASN A 18 27.13 -16.56 -7.69
N GLU A 19 27.82 -16.15 -6.63
CA GLU A 19 28.58 -14.89 -6.59
C GLU A 19 29.76 -14.91 -7.56
N ASN A 20 29.87 -13.87 -8.38
CA ASN A 20 30.90 -13.76 -9.43
C ASN A 20 32.29 -13.36 -8.89
N LYS A 21 32.35 -12.63 -7.79
CA LYS A 21 33.60 -12.18 -7.18
C LYS A 21 34.14 -13.25 -6.24
N LEU A 22 35.24 -13.89 -6.60
CA LEU A 22 35.84 -15.01 -5.86
C LEU A 22 36.03 -14.75 -4.37
N ARG A 23 36.51 -13.56 -3.97
CA ARG A 23 36.67 -13.19 -2.56
C ARG A 23 35.34 -13.19 -1.81
N THR A 24 34.29 -12.55 -2.40
CA THR A 24 32.95 -12.49 -1.81
C THR A 24 32.34 -13.88 -1.72
N LYS A 25 32.52 -14.70 -2.75
CA LYS A 25 32.06 -16.08 -2.79
C LYS A 25 32.64 -16.91 -1.63
N ILE A 26 33.95 -16.83 -1.42
CA ILE A 26 34.63 -17.54 -0.31
C ILE A 26 34.14 -17.02 1.06
N TYR A 27 34.00 -15.70 1.19
CA TYR A 27 33.52 -15.09 2.43
C TYR A 27 32.12 -15.58 2.79
N LEU A 28 31.17 -15.54 1.84
CA LEU A 28 29.80 -16.01 2.04
C LEU A 28 29.75 -17.50 2.35
N ALA A 29 30.47 -18.32 1.59
CA ALA A 29 30.51 -19.76 1.82
C ALA A 29 31.06 -20.13 3.21
N ILE A 30 32.10 -19.43 3.72
CA ILE A 30 32.56 -19.61 5.10
C ILE A 30 31.46 -19.23 6.08
N LYS A 31 30.81 -18.09 5.89
CA LYS A 31 29.75 -17.57 6.77
C LYS A 31 28.55 -18.52 6.86
N GLU A 32 28.18 -19.15 5.75
CA GLU A 32 27.12 -20.16 5.66
C GLU A 32 27.53 -21.52 6.28
N THR A 33 28.80 -21.85 6.25
CA THR A 33 29.32 -23.09 6.80
C THR A 33 29.31 -23.10 8.35
N LEU A 34 29.56 -21.95 9.00
CA LEU A 34 29.73 -21.86 10.44
C LEU A 34 28.50 -22.30 11.25
N PRO A 35 27.26 -21.90 10.93
CA PRO A 35 26.05 -22.33 11.64
C PRO A 35 25.80 -23.84 11.51
N GLN A 36 26.17 -24.43 10.36
CA GLN A 36 25.92 -25.85 10.07
C GLN A 36 26.81 -26.80 10.88
N LEU A 37 27.93 -26.29 11.41
CA LEU A 37 28.93 -27.11 12.11
C LEU A 37 28.62 -27.37 13.58
N HIS A 38 27.53 -26.82 14.15
CA HIS A 38 27.22 -26.92 15.59
C HIS A 38 28.47 -26.78 16.52
N LEU A 39 29.36 -25.83 16.19
CA LEU A 39 30.63 -25.69 16.83
C LEU A 39 30.53 -25.12 18.25
N GLN A 40 31.21 -25.79 19.21
CA GLN A 40 31.49 -25.17 20.50
C GLN A 40 32.51 -24.02 20.32
N SER A 41 32.47 -23.02 21.21
CA SER A 41 33.55 -22.02 21.37
C SER A 41 34.89 -22.73 21.37
N ASP A 42 35.87 -22.21 20.64
CA ASP A 42 37.27 -22.69 20.54
C ASP A 42 37.63 -23.56 19.32
N PHE A 43 36.75 -23.62 18.31
CA PHE A 43 37.14 -24.28 17.06
C PHE A 43 38.23 -23.46 16.36
N LYS A 44 39.40 -24.10 16.19
CA LYS A 44 40.50 -23.53 15.44
C LYS A 44 40.29 -23.66 13.95
N CYS A 45 40.10 -22.52 13.29
CA CYS A 45 39.92 -22.43 11.85
C CYS A 45 41.14 -22.93 11.08
N PRO A 46 40.97 -23.45 9.84
CA PRO A 46 42.13 -23.76 8.97
C PRO A 46 43.02 -22.53 8.80
N SER A 47 44.32 -22.71 8.72
CA SER A 47 45.21 -21.57 8.48
C SER A 47 44.99 -20.99 7.08
N THR A 48 45.23 -19.68 6.92
CA THR A 48 45.12 -19.01 5.63
C THR A 48 46.01 -19.65 4.55
N ARG A 49 47.18 -20.15 4.93
CA ARG A 49 48.10 -20.89 4.06
C ARG A 49 47.51 -22.24 3.61
N PHE A 50 46.86 -22.96 4.51
CA PHE A 50 46.22 -24.23 4.19
C PHE A 50 45.03 -24.00 3.26
N LEU A 51 44.17 -23.06 3.61
CA LEU A 51 42.94 -22.81 2.86
C LEU A 51 43.23 -22.23 1.48
N SER A 52 44.22 -21.37 1.34
CA SER A 52 44.64 -20.85 0.01
C SER A 52 45.16 -21.94 -0.90
N GLY A 53 46.01 -22.87 -0.39
CA GLY A 53 46.46 -24.03 -1.14
C GLY A 53 45.33 -24.98 -1.52
N TYR A 54 44.39 -25.20 -0.59
CA TYR A 54 43.24 -26.08 -0.83
C TYR A 54 42.27 -25.56 -1.88
N LEU A 55 41.95 -24.26 -1.83
CA LEU A 55 41.00 -23.63 -2.78
C LEU A 55 41.69 -23.15 -4.07
N GLY A 56 42.99 -23.28 -4.22
CA GLY A 56 43.73 -22.81 -5.40
C GLY A 56 43.72 -21.28 -5.56
N VAL A 57 43.66 -20.53 -4.47
CA VAL A 57 43.56 -19.05 -4.48
C VAL A 57 44.77 -18.40 -3.81
N SER A 58 44.98 -17.09 -4.05
CA SER A 58 46.06 -16.37 -3.40
C SER A 58 45.87 -16.34 -1.90
N ARG A 59 46.99 -16.42 -1.13
CA ARG A 59 46.95 -16.27 0.32
C ARG A 59 46.37 -14.92 0.74
N ASP A 60 46.63 -13.85 -0.01
CA ASP A 60 46.10 -12.51 0.23
C ASP A 60 44.54 -12.48 0.17
N THR A 61 43.96 -13.24 -0.75
CA THR A 61 42.50 -13.38 -0.83
C THR A 61 41.92 -13.96 0.46
N ILE A 62 42.51 -15.04 0.98
CA ILE A 62 42.05 -15.67 2.23
C ILE A 62 42.34 -14.76 3.45
N GLU A 63 43.46 -14.06 3.47
CA GLU A 63 43.79 -13.11 4.54
C GLU A 63 42.75 -11.98 4.61
N LYS A 64 42.32 -11.44 3.46
CA LYS A 64 41.27 -10.41 3.38
C LYS A 64 39.92 -10.94 3.84
N VAL A 65 39.55 -12.17 3.47
CA VAL A 65 38.32 -12.83 3.96
C VAL A 65 38.36 -13.02 5.48
N TYR A 66 39.47 -13.51 6.01
CA TYR A 66 39.62 -13.73 7.44
C TYR A 66 39.63 -12.41 8.21
N ALA A 67 40.27 -11.36 7.68
CA ALA A 67 40.23 -10.03 8.27
C ALA A 67 38.80 -9.46 8.33
N GLN A 68 38.00 -9.69 7.29
CA GLN A 68 36.60 -9.26 7.27
C GLN A 68 35.78 -10.01 8.31
N LEU A 69 35.94 -11.33 8.43
CA LEU A 69 35.25 -12.14 9.46
C LEU A 69 35.67 -11.75 10.89
N GLU A 70 36.94 -11.32 11.06
CA GLU A 70 37.44 -10.79 12.34
C GLU A 70 36.83 -9.44 12.69
N GLN A 71 36.68 -8.52 11.71
CA GLN A 71 35.98 -7.25 11.88
C GLN A 71 34.51 -7.46 12.28
N GLU A 72 33.88 -8.49 11.74
CA GLU A 72 32.50 -8.89 12.10
C GLU A 72 32.43 -9.64 13.44
N ARG A 73 33.55 -9.80 14.14
CA ARG A 73 33.69 -10.53 15.42
C ARG A 73 33.26 -12.00 15.34
N ILE A 74 33.27 -12.58 14.14
CA ILE A 74 33.03 -14.00 13.91
C ILE A 74 34.30 -14.79 14.20
N PHE A 75 35.46 -14.26 13.78
CA PHE A 75 36.77 -14.81 14.04
C PHE A 75 37.53 -14.00 15.09
N GLU A 76 38.43 -14.70 15.80
CA GLU A 76 39.41 -14.11 16.69
C GLU A 76 40.81 -14.65 16.37
N ARG A 77 41.76 -13.76 16.10
CA ARG A 77 43.15 -14.12 15.83
C ARG A 77 43.96 -14.01 17.11
N ILE A 78 44.53 -15.13 17.56
CA ILE A 78 45.39 -15.18 18.72
C ILE A 78 46.83 -15.35 18.22
N LYS A 79 47.69 -14.35 18.52
CA LYS A 79 49.12 -14.36 18.11
C LYS A 79 49.79 -15.63 18.55
N GLY A 80 50.41 -16.36 17.64
CA GLY A 80 51.10 -17.62 17.89
C GLY A 80 50.18 -18.86 18.02
N LYS A 81 48.89 -18.70 18.16
CA LYS A 81 47.92 -19.82 18.32
C LYS A 81 47.06 -20.08 17.08
N GLY A 82 46.75 -19.04 16.29
CA GLY A 82 45.95 -19.16 15.07
C GLY A 82 44.64 -18.36 15.10
N THR A 83 43.74 -18.71 14.21
CA THR A 83 42.40 -18.10 14.12
C THR A 83 41.37 -19.06 14.70
N PHE A 84 40.48 -18.54 15.53
CA PHE A 84 39.42 -19.28 16.20
C PHE A 84 38.08 -18.67 15.89
N ILE A 85 37.03 -19.49 15.94
CA ILE A 85 35.67 -18.96 15.93
C ILE A 85 35.41 -18.34 17.30
N LYS A 86 35.01 -17.07 17.30
CA LYS A 86 34.58 -16.41 18.52
C LYS A 86 33.26 -17.02 18.95
N ALA A 87 33.16 -17.50 20.19
CA ALA A 87 31.90 -18.00 20.72
C ALA A 87 30.82 -16.95 20.48
N GLN A 88 29.80 -17.28 19.69
CA GLN A 88 28.54 -16.55 19.82
C GLN A 88 28.16 -16.69 21.29
N LEU A 89 27.97 -15.57 21.99
CA LEU A 89 27.25 -15.58 23.24
C LEU A 89 26.06 -16.50 23.03
N LYS A 90 26.05 -17.67 23.71
CA LYS A 90 24.80 -18.39 23.87
C LYS A 90 23.90 -17.34 24.44
N VAL A 91 22.94 -16.88 23.66
CA VAL A 91 21.74 -16.31 24.23
C VAL A 91 21.24 -17.45 25.10
N GLU A 92 21.51 -17.41 26.42
CA GLU A 92 20.81 -18.26 27.34
C GLU A 92 19.35 -18.07 26.93
N GLN A 93 18.76 -19.14 26.40
CA GLN A 93 17.33 -19.16 26.25
C GLN A 93 16.85 -18.95 27.67
N LEU A 94 16.43 -17.73 27.99
CA LEU A 94 15.61 -17.50 29.15
C LEU A 94 14.55 -18.59 29.11
N PRO A 95 14.35 -19.32 30.21
CA PRO A 95 13.32 -20.35 30.23
C PRO A 95 12.09 -19.70 29.62
N SER A 96 11.58 -20.30 28.56
CA SER A 96 10.32 -19.90 27.99
C SER A 96 9.23 -20.26 29.00
N GLU A 97 9.12 -19.52 30.07
CA GLU A 97 7.83 -19.31 30.68
C GLU A 97 7.03 -18.68 29.53
N THR A 98 6.14 -19.44 28.98
CA THR A 98 5.10 -18.92 28.09
C THR A 98 4.34 -17.90 28.93
N VAL A 99 4.82 -16.66 28.89
CA VAL A 99 4.01 -15.54 29.31
C VAL A 99 2.91 -15.51 28.28
N GLU A 100 1.73 -16.07 28.65
CA GLU A 100 0.52 -15.83 27.87
C GLU A 100 0.30 -14.32 27.91
N TYR A 101 0.81 -13.63 26.90
CA TYR A 101 0.38 -12.29 26.60
C TYR A 101 -1.09 -12.40 26.19
N ARG A 102 -1.99 -12.09 27.09
CA ARG A 102 -3.36 -11.80 26.72
C ARG A 102 -3.32 -10.52 25.90
N LEU A 103 -3.35 -10.70 24.60
CA LEU A 103 -3.63 -9.58 23.69
C LEU A 103 -4.97 -8.98 24.11
N PRO A 104 -5.13 -7.65 24.06
CA PRO A 104 -6.43 -7.03 24.30
C PRO A 104 -7.48 -7.71 23.41
N GLU A 105 -8.69 -7.95 23.92
CA GLU A 105 -9.77 -8.69 23.24
C GLU A 105 -10.11 -8.18 21.83
N ASN A 106 -9.62 -6.99 21.45
CA ASN A 106 -9.82 -6.38 20.14
C ASN A 106 -8.78 -6.76 19.07
N THR A 107 -7.81 -7.63 19.37
CA THR A 107 -6.73 -7.97 18.40
C THR A 107 -7.18 -8.96 17.32
N GLU A 108 -8.20 -9.77 17.53
CA GLU A 108 -8.77 -10.61 16.47
C GLU A 108 -9.32 -9.80 15.29
N GLN A 109 -9.74 -8.55 15.54
CA GLN A 109 -10.19 -7.65 14.47
C GLN A 109 -9.01 -7.01 13.70
N LEU A 110 -7.82 -6.97 14.28
CA LEU A 110 -6.62 -6.42 13.61
C LEU A 110 -5.99 -7.43 12.63
N GLU A 111 -6.15 -8.73 12.84
CA GLU A 111 -5.64 -9.76 11.92
C GLU A 111 -6.26 -9.65 10.51
N ASN A 112 -7.49 -9.16 10.41
CA ASN A 112 -8.16 -8.91 9.14
C ASN A 112 -7.69 -7.63 8.41
N LEU A 113 -6.83 -6.80 9.01
CA LEU A 113 -6.29 -5.57 8.40
C LEU A 113 -4.98 -5.81 7.65
N PHE A 114 -4.30 -6.91 7.89
CA PHE A 114 -3.08 -7.29 7.17
C PHE A 114 -3.43 -8.25 6.04
N PHE A 115 -3.78 -7.70 4.89
CA PHE A 115 -3.88 -8.49 3.66
C PHE A 115 -2.49 -9.04 3.32
N ASP A 116 -2.34 -10.35 3.38
CA ASP A 116 -1.21 -11.05 2.79
C ASP A 116 -1.27 -10.80 1.27
N GLN A 117 -0.43 -9.86 0.80
CA GLN A 117 -0.37 -9.45 -0.61
C GLN A 117 0.50 -10.44 -1.41
N ASN A 118 0.23 -11.73 -1.32
CA ASN A 118 0.61 -12.62 -2.38
C ASN A 118 -0.14 -12.14 -3.64
N LEU A 119 0.54 -12.17 -4.79
CA LEU A 119 0.00 -11.73 -6.10
C LEU A 119 -1.26 -12.56 -6.48
N ASN A 120 -2.35 -12.32 -5.78
CA ASN A 120 -3.62 -12.96 -6.06
C ASN A 120 -4.30 -12.25 -7.23
N PHE A 121 -4.79 -13.03 -8.17
CA PHE A 121 -5.58 -12.53 -9.27
C PHE A 121 -6.82 -11.80 -8.75
N PHE A 122 -7.20 -10.70 -9.38
CA PHE A 122 -8.30 -9.82 -8.98
C PHE A 122 -8.11 -9.07 -7.64
N ALA A 123 -6.88 -9.00 -7.10
CA ALA A 123 -6.61 -8.18 -5.93
C ALA A 123 -6.97 -6.71 -6.19
N ASP A 124 -7.79 -6.13 -5.29
CA ASP A 124 -8.17 -4.72 -5.38
C ASP A 124 -6.99 -3.79 -5.08
N GLY A 125 -6.95 -2.67 -5.79
CA GLY A 125 -6.02 -1.58 -5.53
C GLY A 125 -4.56 -1.81 -5.97
N MET A 126 -4.26 -2.90 -6.70
CA MET A 126 -2.92 -3.17 -7.21
C MET A 126 -2.71 -2.52 -8.58
N PRO A 127 -1.75 -1.57 -8.71
CA PRO A 127 -1.41 -0.98 -10.01
C PRO A 127 -0.60 -1.93 -10.89
N GLU A 128 -0.52 -1.59 -12.18
CA GLU A 128 0.33 -2.28 -13.14
C GLU A 128 1.79 -1.83 -13.01
N ILE A 129 2.55 -2.50 -12.17
CA ILE A 129 3.96 -2.16 -11.91
C ILE A 129 4.93 -2.63 -13.02
N ARG A 130 4.54 -3.62 -13.86
CA ARG A 130 5.38 -4.16 -14.94
C ARG A 130 5.69 -3.11 -16.02
N ASN A 131 4.78 -2.14 -16.20
CA ASN A 131 4.93 -1.06 -17.19
C ASN A 131 5.53 0.22 -16.60
N PHE A 132 5.98 0.18 -15.33
CA PHE A 132 6.60 1.36 -14.74
C PHE A 132 7.93 1.69 -15.45
N PRO A 133 8.18 2.96 -15.79
CA PRO A 133 9.34 3.36 -16.58
C PRO A 133 10.62 3.44 -15.74
N PHE A 134 11.12 2.29 -15.24
CA PHE A 134 12.28 2.18 -14.37
C PHE A 134 13.54 2.88 -14.91
N LYS A 135 13.74 2.87 -16.24
CA LYS A 135 14.88 3.58 -16.82
C LYS A 135 14.82 5.10 -16.57
N LYS A 136 13.65 5.72 -16.78
CA LYS A 136 13.43 7.14 -16.49
C LYS A 136 13.50 7.44 -15.00
N TRP A 137 13.02 6.52 -14.17
CA TRP A 137 13.11 6.62 -12.71
C TRP A 137 14.57 6.61 -12.25
N TYR A 138 15.37 5.66 -12.70
CA TYR A 138 16.80 5.56 -12.39
C TYR A 138 17.60 6.79 -12.87
N GLU A 139 17.33 7.29 -14.09
CA GLU A 139 17.95 8.50 -14.60
C GLU A 139 17.58 9.73 -13.74
N THR A 140 16.34 9.80 -13.26
CA THR A 140 15.88 10.85 -12.36
C THR A 140 16.60 10.78 -11.01
N GLU A 141 16.74 9.57 -10.45
CA GLU A 141 17.47 9.32 -9.20
C GLU A 141 18.93 9.78 -9.30
N LYS A 142 19.63 9.37 -10.34
CA LYS A 142 21.02 9.77 -10.60
C LYS A 142 21.18 11.29 -10.63
N ASN A 143 20.26 11.98 -11.30
CA ASN A 143 20.29 13.44 -11.40
C ASN A 143 19.94 14.11 -10.06
N ALA A 144 18.96 13.58 -9.32
CA ALA A 144 18.60 14.09 -8.00
C ALA A 144 19.78 13.95 -7.01
N LEU A 145 20.43 12.78 -6.96
CA LEU A 145 21.62 12.57 -6.13
C LEU A 145 22.77 13.52 -6.50
N SER A 146 22.97 13.78 -7.78
CA SER A 146 24.00 14.73 -8.23
C SER A 146 23.69 16.18 -7.85
N HIS A 147 22.40 16.56 -7.79
CA HIS A 147 21.95 17.92 -7.50
C HIS A 147 21.86 18.20 -6.00
N TYR A 148 21.21 17.31 -5.25
CA TYR A 148 20.93 17.50 -3.82
C TYR A 148 22.03 16.95 -2.90
N GLY A 149 22.90 16.07 -3.41
CA GLY A 149 23.96 15.42 -2.64
C GLY A 149 23.41 14.65 -1.44
N LEU A 150 24.11 14.76 -0.30
CA LEU A 150 23.72 14.07 0.94
C LEU A 150 22.45 14.64 1.61
N ASN A 151 22.04 15.85 1.26
CA ASN A 151 20.89 16.52 1.88
C ASN A 151 19.59 15.72 1.67
N ILE A 152 19.49 14.97 0.58
CA ILE A 152 18.35 14.09 0.27
C ILE A 152 18.09 12.99 1.33
N PHE A 153 19.09 12.70 2.18
CA PHE A 153 19.00 11.70 3.23
C PHE A 153 18.77 12.26 4.64
N LEU A 154 18.65 13.58 4.76
CA LEU A 154 18.40 14.23 6.03
C LEU A 154 16.92 14.15 6.39
N LYS A 155 16.62 14.23 7.69
CA LYS A 155 15.25 14.36 8.18
C LYS A 155 14.70 15.74 7.84
N ASP A 156 13.44 15.79 7.41
CA ASP A 156 12.71 17.01 7.19
C ASP A 156 11.47 17.10 8.10
N ASN A 157 11.32 18.23 8.78
CA ASN A 157 10.19 18.53 9.66
C ASN A 157 9.19 19.51 9.01
N THR A 158 9.36 19.83 7.73
CA THR A 158 8.45 20.68 6.96
C THR A 158 7.15 19.94 6.60
N ALA A 159 6.27 20.57 5.85
CA ALA A 159 5.06 19.94 5.34
C ALA A 159 5.37 18.80 4.34
N GLY A 160 6.52 18.90 3.67
CA GLY A 160 7.05 17.98 2.68
C GLY A 160 8.11 18.70 1.85
N ASP A 161 8.73 17.97 0.91
CA ASP A 161 9.68 18.56 -0.04
C ASP A 161 9.01 19.63 -0.91
N ASP A 162 9.63 20.81 -0.99
CA ASP A 162 9.07 21.97 -1.67
C ASP A 162 8.76 21.68 -3.14
N LEU A 163 9.68 21.00 -3.85
CA LEU A 163 9.47 20.64 -5.24
C LEU A 163 8.28 19.68 -5.39
N LEU A 164 8.18 18.67 -4.55
CA LEU A 164 7.06 17.72 -4.59
C LEU A 164 5.74 18.45 -4.30
N CYS A 165 5.68 19.27 -3.26
CA CYS A 165 4.48 20.05 -2.92
C CYS A 165 4.04 20.97 -4.07
N GLN A 166 4.98 21.66 -4.74
CA GLN A 166 4.72 22.48 -5.93
C GLN A 166 4.16 21.64 -7.08
N GLN A 167 4.75 20.48 -7.36
CA GLN A 167 4.31 19.61 -8.43
C GLN A 167 2.93 18.99 -8.16
N ILE A 168 2.63 18.64 -6.90
CA ILE A 168 1.29 18.19 -6.50
C ILE A 168 0.27 19.31 -6.69
N ALA A 169 0.56 20.52 -6.20
CA ALA A 169 -0.35 21.65 -6.34
C ALA A 169 -0.64 21.94 -7.83
N GLN A 170 0.39 21.98 -8.67
CA GLN A 170 0.23 22.16 -10.11
C GLN A 170 -0.61 21.05 -10.74
N HIS A 171 -0.35 19.79 -10.38
CA HIS A 171 -1.07 18.63 -10.90
C HIS A 171 -2.56 18.68 -10.54
N ILE A 172 -2.89 18.99 -9.29
CA ILE A 172 -4.27 19.08 -8.80
C ILE A 172 -5.00 20.28 -9.41
N ASN A 173 -4.35 21.43 -9.50
CA ASN A 173 -4.93 22.61 -10.14
C ASN A 173 -5.31 22.32 -11.61
N LEU A 174 -4.46 21.62 -12.35
CA LEU A 174 -4.71 21.28 -13.76
C LEU A 174 -5.77 20.19 -13.95
N ASN A 175 -5.74 19.14 -13.09
CA ASN A 175 -6.54 17.94 -13.33
C ASN A 175 -7.84 17.90 -12.51
N ARG A 176 -7.93 18.67 -11.42
CA ARG A 176 -9.09 18.68 -10.51
C ARG A 176 -9.77 20.04 -10.43
N ASN A 177 -9.36 20.97 -11.30
CA ASN A 177 -9.91 22.31 -11.38
C ASN A 177 -9.88 23.07 -10.03
N ALA A 178 -8.83 22.82 -9.22
CA ALA A 178 -8.64 23.49 -7.95
C ALA A 178 -7.76 24.75 -8.10
N GLN A 179 -7.69 25.57 -7.04
CA GLN A 179 -6.81 26.74 -6.96
C GLN A 179 -6.09 26.72 -5.61
N ILE A 180 -5.11 25.83 -5.50
CA ILE A 180 -4.33 25.65 -4.28
C ILE A 180 -2.89 26.06 -4.46
N SER A 181 -2.23 26.46 -3.37
CA SER A 181 -0.79 26.69 -3.30
C SER A 181 -0.05 25.46 -2.73
N ALA A 182 1.26 25.38 -2.99
CA ALA A 182 2.11 24.34 -2.44
C ALA A 182 2.10 24.29 -0.90
N GLU A 183 1.91 25.43 -0.25
CA GLU A 183 1.85 25.57 1.21
C GLU A 183 0.66 24.79 1.84
N GLN A 184 -0.40 24.53 1.06
CA GLN A 184 -1.56 23.77 1.49
C GLN A 184 -1.34 22.25 1.44
N VAL A 185 -0.25 21.81 0.82
CA VAL A 185 0.07 20.38 0.67
C VAL A 185 0.83 19.88 1.88
N LEU A 186 0.34 18.80 2.49
CA LEU A 186 1.01 18.06 3.55
C LEU A 186 1.30 16.65 3.08
N ILE A 187 2.57 16.25 3.01
CA ILE A 187 2.97 14.89 2.63
C ILE A 187 2.81 13.95 3.82
N VAL A 188 2.21 12.79 3.57
CA VAL A 188 1.94 11.72 4.54
C VAL A 188 2.32 10.35 3.95
N ASN A 189 2.47 9.33 4.81
CA ASN A 189 2.88 7.98 4.39
C ASN A 189 1.76 7.19 3.69
N SER A 190 0.49 7.51 3.97
CA SER A 190 -0.66 6.78 3.44
C SER A 190 -1.96 7.56 3.68
N THR A 191 -3.03 7.17 2.97
CA THR A 191 -4.40 7.64 3.25
C THR A 191 -4.81 7.30 4.69
N GLN A 192 -4.41 6.15 5.24
CA GLN A 192 -4.69 5.79 6.63
C GLN A 192 -4.08 6.78 7.63
N GLN A 193 -2.83 7.21 7.40
CA GLN A 193 -2.23 8.25 8.21
C GLN A 193 -2.99 9.57 8.08
N ALA A 194 -3.39 9.94 6.86
CA ALA A 194 -4.17 11.15 6.62
C ALA A 194 -5.50 11.13 7.39
N LEU A 195 -6.23 10.02 7.33
CA LEU A 195 -7.48 9.81 8.07
C LEU A 195 -7.26 9.83 9.59
N TYR A 196 -6.17 9.19 10.05
CA TYR A 196 -5.80 9.23 11.47
C TYR A 196 -5.55 10.67 11.94
N LEU A 197 -4.82 11.46 11.15
CA LEU A 197 -4.58 12.88 11.45
C LEU A 197 -5.90 13.67 11.47
N CYS A 198 -6.81 13.44 10.52
CA CYS A 198 -8.14 14.03 10.54
C CYS A 198 -8.87 13.69 11.84
N GLY A 199 -8.88 12.41 12.22
CA GLY A 199 -9.52 11.94 13.44
C GLY A 199 -8.98 12.59 14.71
N ARG A 200 -7.67 12.85 14.76
CA ARG A 200 -7.00 13.41 15.95
C ARG A 200 -7.00 14.93 16.03
N VAL A 201 -7.05 15.61 14.88
CA VAL A 201 -7.02 17.08 14.83
C VAL A 201 -8.42 17.69 14.87
N LEU A 202 -9.41 17.02 14.25
CA LEU A 202 -10.75 17.59 14.07
C LEU A 202 -11.78 17.12 15.10
N PHE A 203 -11.57 15.95 15.72
CA PHE A 203 -12.62 15.28 16.49
C PHE A 203 -12.24 15.04 17.94
N ASN A 204 -13.24 15.07 18.79
CA ASN A 204 -13.25 14.50 20.11
C ASN A 204 -14.02 13.16 20.10
N SER A 205 -13.89 12.37 21.17
CA SER A 205 -14.70 11.14 21.34
C SER A 205 -16.19 11.46 21.27
N ASN A 206 -16.96 10.63 20.57
CA ASN A 206 -18.39 10.75 20.27
C ASN A 206 -18.80 11.91 19.35
N ASP A 207 -17.83 12.65 18.76
CA ASP A 207 -18.17 13.57 17.67
C ASP A 207 -18.73 12.79 16.47
N LYS A 208 -19.68 13.38 15.77
CA LYS A 208 -20.34 12.74 14.62
C LYS A 208 -19.56 12.94 13.33
N ILE A 209 -19.47 11.88 12.55
CA ILE A 209 -19.00 11.89 11.16
C ILE A 209 -20.01 11.20 10.24
N ILE A 210 -20.35 11.86 9.13
CA ILE A 210 -21.19 11.28 8.08
C ILE A 210 -20.28 10.49 7.12
N MET A 211 -20.71 9.27 6.76
CA MET A 211 -20.02 8.39 5.80
C MET A 211 -21.01 7.85 4.79
N GLU A 212 -20.52 7.42 3.64
CA GLU A 212 -21.29 6.71 2.63
C GLU A 212 -21.68 5.30 3.13
N ASN A 213 -22.83 4.75 2.68
CA ASN A 213 -23.21 3.34 2.82
C ASN A 213 -23.56 2.79 1.42
N PRO A 214 -22.74 1.91 0.82
CA PRO A 214 -21.56 1.23 1.39
C PRO A 214 -20.40 2.18 1.67
N TYR A 215 -19.56 1.80 2.63
CA TYR A 215 -18.45 2.61 3.13
C TYR A 215 -17.07 2.02 2.74
N TYR A 216 -16.05 2.86 2.76
CA TYR A 216 -14.66 2.40 2.72
C TYR A 216 -14.26 1.82 4.09
N SER A 217 -14.06 0.50 4.15
CA SER A 217 -13.88 -0.25 5.40
C SER A 217 -12.75 0.28 6.28
N ASN A 218 -11.61 0.66 5.67
CA ASN A 218 -10.47 1.13 6.44
C ASN A 218 -10.74 2.48 7.12
N ALA A 219 -11.49 3.39 6.49
CA ALA A 219 -11.91 4.65 7.11
C ALA A 219 -12.95 4.38 8.20
N TYR A 220 -13.94 3.52 7.93
CA TYR A 220 -14.97 3.14 8.90
C TYR A 220 -14.37 2.55 10.16
N GLN A 221 -13.52 1.52 10.03
CA GLN A 221 -12.88 0.87 11.17
C GLN A 221 -12.00 1.83 11.96
N LEU A 222 -11.23 2.66 11.28
CA LEU A 222 -10.38 3.66 11.94
C LEU A 222 -11.19 4.62 12.79
N PHE A 223 -12.24 5.22 12.24
CA PHE A 223 -13.08 6.18 12.96
C PHE A 223 -13.88 5.51 14.09
N LYS A 224 -14.32 4.26 13.89
CA LYS A 224 -14.94 3.45 14.95
C LYS A 224 -13.99 3.20 16.12
N HIS A 225 -12.72 2.84 15.85
CA HIS A 225 -11.69 2.68 16.89
C HIS A 225 -11.34 3.99 17.61
N MET A 226 -11.60 5.14 16.98
CA MET A 226 -11.47 6.45 17.62
C MET A 226 -12.70 6.86 18.45
N ASN A 227 -13.67 5.97 18.60
CA ASN A 227 -14.94 6.19 19.28
C ASN A 227 -15.73 7.39 18.70
N LEU A 228 -15.74 7.55 17.37
CA LEU A 228 -16.60 8.52 16.71
C LEU A 228 -18.00 7.95 16.49
N ASP A 229 -19.00 8.82 16.49
CA ASP A 229 -20.39 8.47 16.18
C ASP A 229 -20.59 8.47 14.64
N LEU A 230 -20.54 7.27 14.02
CA LEU A 230 -20.59 7.11 12.58
C LEU A 230 -22.03 7.14 12.09
N LYS A 231 -22.35 8.04 11.16
CA LYS A 231 -23.66 8.18 10.51
C LYS A 231 -23.52 7.77 9.06
N CYS A 232 -23.73 6.48 8.79
CA CYS A 232 -23.69 5.95 7.43
C CYS A 232 -24.97 6.34 6.69
N ILE A 233 -24.85 6.88 5.47
CA ILE A 233 -25.95 7.37 4.64
C ILE A 233 -25.91 6.68 3.28
N GLY A 234 -27.06 6.17 2.85
CA GLY A 234 -27.20 5.45 1.58
C GLY A 234 -26.86 6.29 0.36
N LEU A 235 -26.64 5.60 -0.75
CA LEU A 235 -26.34 6.20 -2.05
C LEU A 235 -27.57 6.17 -2.99
N ASP A 236 -27.58 7.08 -3.96
CA ASP A 236 -28.35 6.98 -5.18
C ASP A 236 -27.41 7.06 -6.40
N HIS A 237 -27.95 7.20 -7.59
CA HIS A 237 -27.17 7.30 -8.84
C HIS A 237 -26.30 8.56 -8.93
N GLU A 238 -26.48 9.55 -8.05
CA GLU A 238 -25.69 10.77 -7.97
C GLU A 238 -24.69 10.79 -6.80
N GLY A 239 -24.61 9.69 -6.00
CA GLY A 239 -23.75 9.56 -4.83
C GLY A 239 -24.48 9.64 -3.50
N LEU A 240 -23.84 10.13 -2.44
CA LEU A 240 -24.40 10.25 -1.09
C LEU A 240 -25.74 10.99 -1.10
N LYS A 241 -26.81 10.40 -0.52
CA LYS A 241 -28.13 11.02 -0.38
C LYS A 241 -28.11 12.12 0.66
N ILE A 242 -27.64 13.30 0.30
CA ILE A 242 -27.44 14.41 1.24
C ILE A 242 -28.73 14.86 1.93
N GLN A 243 -29.89 14.68 1.29
CA GLN A 243 -31.19 14.98 1.89
C GLN A 243 -31.46 14.16 3.15
N ASP A 244 -30.94 12.93 3.23
CA ASP A 244 -31.11 12.06 4.39
C ASP A 244 -30.25 12.52 5.58
N CYS A 245 -29.30 13.44 5.33
CA CYS A 245 -28.51 14.08 6.37
C CYS A 245 -29.25 15.24 7.08
N ALA A 246 -30.45 15.62 6.64
CA ALA A 246 -31.16 16.81 7.15
C ALA A 246 -31.44 16.77 8.66
N SER A 247 -31.54 15.57 9.25
CA SER A 247 -31.72 15.37 10.71
C SER A 247 -30.43 15.23 11.48
N ILE A 248 -29.26 15.20 10.81
CA ILE A 248 -27.96 15.06 11.46
C ILE A 248 -27.36 16.44 11.64
N TYR A 249 -27.52 16.98 12.81
CA TYR A 249 -26.92 18.24 13.20
C TYR A 249 -25.56 17.97 13.88
N ASP A 250 -24.65 18.95 13.85
CA ASP A 250 -23.36 18.93 14.55
C ASP A 250 -22.35 17.85 14.07
N ALA A 251 -22.57 17.25 12.90
CA ALA A 251 -21.52 16.42 12.31
C ALA A 251 -20.27 17.25 12.04
N LYS A 252 -19.10 16.80 12.53
CA LYS A 252 -17.83 17.52 12.38
C LYS A 252 -17.26 17.39 10.96
N ALA A 253 -17.52 16.26 10.31
CA ALA A 253 -17.12 16.06 8.93
C ALA A 253 -18.05 15.11 8.16
N ILE A 254 -17.90 15.16 6.84
CA ILE A 254 -18.49 14.23 5.88
C ILE A 254 -17.33 13.57 5.13
N TYR A 255 -17.21 12.24 5.21
CA TYR A 255 -16.24 11.48 4.43
C TYR A 255 -16.90 10.92 3.17
N VAL A 256 -16.34 11.25 2.00
CA VAL A 256 -16.86 10.83 0.70
C VAL A 256 -15.75 10.47 -0.30
N THR A 257 -16.07 9.59 -1.24
CA THR A 257 -15.22 9.16 -2.35
C THR A 257 -15.85 9.57 -3.71
N PRO A 258 -15.92 10.87 -4.03
CA PRO A 258 -16.84 11.41 -5.03
C PRO A 258 -16.44 11.13 -6.49
N ALA A 259 -15.17 10.84 -6.77
CA ALA A 259 -14.70 10.54 -8.11
C ALA A 259 -15.13 9.14 -8.57
N SER A 260 -15.09 8.20 -7.66
CA SER A 260 -15.50 6.80 -7.84
C SER A 260 -15.81 6.24 -6.46
N GLN A 261 -17.07 6.17 -6.09
CA GLN A 261 -17.45 5.71 -4.76
C GLN A 261 -16.95 4.29 -4.49
N TYR A 262 -16.34 4.08 -3.35
CA TYR A 262 -15.83 2.76 -2.98
C TYR A 262 -16.86 2.00 -2.11
N PRO A 263 -17.25 0.75 -2.50
CA PRO A 263 -16.76 0.00 -3.65
C PRO A 263 -17.65 0.11 -4.91
N SER A 264 -18.80 0.84 -4.86
CA SER A 264 -19.86 0.79 -5.87
C SER A 264 -19.45 1.35 -7.26
N GLY A 265 -18.40 2.18 -7.31
CA GLY A 265 -17.96 2.85 -8.53
C GLY A 265 -18.90 4.00 -8.98
N ILE A 266 -19.88 4.37 -8.19
CA ILE A 266 -20.79 5.50 -8.50
C ILE A 266 -20.01 6.80 -8.49
N GLN A 267 -20.14 7.59 -9.55
CA GLN A 267 -19.53 8.91 -9.64
C GLN A 267 -20.51 9.98 -9.13
N MET A 268 -20.06 10.80 -8.19
CA MET A 268 -20.89 11.86 -7.62
C MET A 268 -21.10 12.99 -8.61
N SER A 269 -22.36 13.40 -8.82
CA SER A 269 -22.71 14.51 -9.70
C SER A 269 -22.19 15.84 -9.17
N THR A 270 -21.96 16.80 -10.10
CA THR A 270 -21.57 18.17 -9.72
C THR A 270 -22.66 18.86 -8.86
N ALA A 271 -23.93 18.56 -9.11
CA ALA A 271 -25.03 19.07 -8.30
C ALA A 271 -24.94 18.56 -6.86
N ARG A 272 -24.69 17.25 -6.68
CA ARG A 272 -24.54 16.63 -5.37
C ARG A 272 -23.30 17.17 -4.62
N LYS A 273 -22.17 17.38 -5.29
CA LYS A 273 -20.97 18.02 -4.71
C LYS A 273 -21.28 19.40 -4.13
N LYS A 274 -22.05 20.21 -4.86
CA LYS A 274 -22.50 21.53 -4.37
C LYS A 274 -23.42 21.43 -3.18
N GLN A 275 -24.40 20.51 -3.19
CA GLN A 275 -25.27 20.27 -2.03
C GLN A 275 -24.48 19.85 -0.77
N ILE A 276 -23.43 19.03 -0.92
CA ILE A 276 -22.55 18.66 0.19
C ILE A 276 -21.79 19.88 0.73
N LEU A 277 -21.28 20.77 -0.15
CA LEU A 277 -20.63 22.01 0.25
C LEU A 277 -21.59 22.94 1.01
N GLU A 278 -22.81 23.11 0.53
CA GLU A 278 -23.86 23.90 1.21
C GLU A 278 -24.22 23.32 2.59
N TYR A 279 -24.35 22.00 2.67
CA TYR A 279 -24.56 21.32 3.95
C TYR A 279 -23.38 21.55 4.91
N ALA A 280 -22.14 21.38 4.44
CA ALA A 280 -20.95 21.54 5.24
C ALA A 280 -20.80 22.98 5.78
N GLU A 281 -21.10 23.99 4.96
CA GLU A 281 -21.08 25.40 5.37
C GLU A 281 -22.15 25.66 6.42
N LYS A 282 -23.40 25.22 6.18
CA LYS A 282 -24.51 25.42 7.11
C LYS A 282 -24.28 24.79 8.49
N ASN A 283 -23.64 23.62 8.54
CA ASN A 283 -23.44 22.84 9.77
C ASN A 283 -22.03 23.02 10.38
N ASN A 284 -21.23 23.92 9.83
CA ASN A 284 -19.82 24.12 10.23
C ASN A 284 -18.99 22.82 10.22
N SER A 285 -19.25 21.97 9.21
CA SER A 285 -18.59 20.69 9.00
C SER A 285 -17.41 20.80 8.05
N TYR A 286 -16.44 19.90 8.13
CA TYR A 286 -15.42 19.69 7.10
C TYR A 286 -15.87 18.61 6.12
N ILE A 287 -15.28 18.59 4.92
CA ILE A 287 -15.45 17.53 3.94
C ILE A 287 -14.11 16.80 3.81
N LEU A 288 -14.09 15.51 4.05
CA LEU A 288 -12.93 14.64 3.79
C LEU A 288 -13.15 14.01 2.42
N GLU A 289 -12.58 14.61 1.38
CA GLU A 289 -12.67 14.13 0.00
C GLU A 289 -11.53 13.16 -0.27
N ASP A 290 -11.82 11.85 -0.29
CA ASP A 290 -10.84 10.81 -0.63
C ASP A 290 -10.87 10.54 -2.14
N ASP A 291 -9.84 10.99 -2.83
CA ASP A 291 -9.72 10.96 -4.28
C ASP A 291 -8.70 9.91 -4.74
N TYR A 292 -9.01 8.65 -4.48
CA TYR A 292 -8.10 7.53 -4.69
C TYR A 292 -8.00 7.07 -6.15
N ASP A 293 -8.98 7.35 -7.01
CA ASP A 293 -9.08 6.77 -8.37
C ASP A 293 -9.30 7.79 -9.51
N ALA A 294 -9.47 9.06 -9.19
CA ALA A 294 -9.88 10.09 -10.15
C ALA A 294 -8.85 10.37 -11.27
N LEU A 295 -7.57 10.23 -10.97
CA LEU A 295 -6.51 10.60 -11.90
C LEU A 295 -6.32 9.59 -13.04
N LEU A 296 -6.79 8.35 -12.84
CA LEU A 296 -6.74 7.32 -13.89
C LEU A 296 -7.82 7.49 -14.93
N LEU A 297 -8.96 8.03 -14.54
CA LEU A 297 -10.17 8.02 -15.31
C LEU A 297 -10.59 9.40 -15.80
N ASN A 298 -9.66 10.34 -15.83
CA ASN A 298 -9.92 11.73 -16.11
C ASN A 298 -10.67 11.92 -17.41
N LYS A 299 -11.96 12.21 -17.29
CA LYS A 299 -12.72 12.95 -18.30
C LYS A 299 -12.50 14.44 -18.02
N ILE A 300 -12.13 15.18 -19.05
CA ILE A 300 -12.12 16.64 -19.05
C ILE A 300 -13.44 17.10 -18.42
N GLY A 301 -13.36 17.80 -17.26
CA GLY A 301 -14.53 18.31 -16.55
C GLY A 301 -14.87 17.65 -15.21
N ASN A 302 -14.14 16.64 -14.73
CA ASN A 302 -14.40 16.08 -13.40
C ASN A 302 -13.75 16.94 -12.31
N THR A 303 -14.41 18.03 -11.95
CA THR A 303 -13.99 18.94 -10.88
C THR A 303 -14.13 18.25 -9.52
N ALA A 304 -13.06 18.30 -8.67
CA ALA A 304 -13.14 17.86 -7.28
C ALA A 304 -14.06 18.73 -6.44
N ILE A 305 -14.54 18.26 -5.30
CA ILE A 305 -15.24 19.09 -4.31
C ILE A 305 -14.31 20.23 -3.91
N LEU A 306 -13.04 19.95 -3.67
CA LEU A 306 -11.99 20.96 -3.41
C LEU A 306 -11.98 22.08 -4.45
N GLY A 307 -12.16 21.75 -5.74
CA GLY A 307 -12.19 22.75 -6.83
C GLY A 307 -13.46 23.59 -6.91
N LEU A 308 -14.52 23.14 -6.23
CA LEU A 308 -15.80 23.85 -6.14
C LEU A 308 -15.98 24.61 -4.82
N ASP A 309 -15.06 24.44 -3.86
CA ASP A 309 -15.21 24.89 -2.48
C ASP A 309 -14.80 26.36 -2.26
N PRO A 310 -15.74 27.29 -2.12
CA PRO A 310 -15.45 28.68 -1.81
C PRO A 310 -15.24 28.93 -0.30
N TYR A 311 -15.56 27.92 0.56
CA TYR A 311 -15.65 28.08 1.99
C TYR A 311 -14.41 27.58 2.74
N GLN A 312 -13.45 26.96 2.04
CA GLN A 312 -12.27 26.31 2.63
C GLN A 312 -12.65 25.26 3.69
N ARG A 313 -13.60 24.39 3.35
CA ARG A 313 -14.08 23.30 4.21
C ARG A 313 -13.56 21.94 3.78
N THR A 314 -12.99 21.84 2.59
CA THR A 314 -12.57 20.56 2.02
C THR A 314 -11.13 20.23 2.40
N ILE A 315 -10.94 19.07 3.00
CA ILE A 315 -9.66 18.38 3.19
C ILE A 315 -9.61 17.29 2.12
N TYR A 316 -8.70 17.47 1.17
CA TYR A 316 -8.54 16.54 0.06
C TYR A 316 -7.43 15.54 0.36
N LEU A 317 -7.70 14.26 0.12
CA LEU A 317 -6.78 13.15 0.35
C LEU A 317 -6.40 12.53 -1.00
N GLY A 318 -5.10 12.50 -1.30
CA GLY A 318 -4.57 11.90 -2.52
C GLY A 318 -3.48 10.90 -2.23
N SER A 319 -3.35 9.89 -3.09
CA SER A 319 -2.36 8.82 -2.93
C SER A 319 -1.64 8.52 -4.22
N PHE A 320 -0.33 8.29 -4.14
CA PHE A 320 0.47 7.80 -5.26
C PHE A 320 0.48 6.27 -5.35
N SER A 321 0.13 5.58 -4.26
CA SER A 321 0.26 4.11 -4.15
C SER A 321 -0.58 3.34 -5.17
N LYS A 322 -1.71 3.90 -5.61
CA LYS A 322 -2.58 3.26 -6.63
C LYS A 322 -2.14 3.55 -8.07
N TYR A 323 -1.18 4.45 -8.27
CA TYR A 323 -0.80 4.91 -9.61
C TYR A 323 0.61 4.55 -10.01
N ILE A 324 1.54 4.50 -9.03
CA ILE A 324 2.95 4.24 -9.29
C ILE A 324 3.36 2.95 -8.58
N LEU A 325 4.23 3.09 -7.59
CA LEU A 325 4.79 1.99 -6.81
C LEU A 325 4.24 2.06 -5.38
N PRO A 326 3.41 1.12 -4.95
CA PRO A 326 2.83 1.12 -3.60
C PRO A 326 3.88 1.19 -2.48
N SER A 327 5.08 0.64 -2.73
CA SER A 327 6.21 0.62 -1.80
C SER A 327 6.84 2.00 -1.53
N LEU A 328 6.56 3.02 -2.34
CA LEU A 328 7.02 4.39 -2.07
C LEU A 328 6.44 4.95 -0.78
N ARG A 329 5.24 4.49 -0.40
CA ARG A 329 4.54 4.94 0.80
C ARG A 329 4.43 6.47 0.85
N LEU A 330 4.00 7.07 -0.25
CA LEU A 330 3.74 8.50 -0.35
C LEU A 330 2.27 8.76 -0.69
N SER A 331 1.66 9.60 0.12
CA SER A 331 0.33 10.16 -0.06
C SER A 331 0.37 11.64 0.36
N TYR A 332 -0.69 12.37 0.11
CA TYR A 332 -0.73 13.79 0.46
C TYR A 332 -2.12 14.22 0.87
N MET A 333 -2.16 15.27 1.66
CA MET A 333 -3.37 16.00 2.02
C MET A 333 -3.28 17.42 1.44
N ILE A 334 -4.42 17.96 1.03
CA ILE A 334 -4.53 19.38 0.72
C ILE A 334 -5.47 19.96 1.78
N LEU A 335 -4.96 20.89 2.55
CA LEU A 335 -5.60 21.40 3.74
C LEU A 335 -6.10 22.84 3.57
N PRO A 336 -7.23 23.20 4.15
CA PRO A 336 -7.54 24.60 4.42
C PRO A 336 -6.38 25.29 5.14
N LYS A 337 -6.08 26.53 4.78
CA LYS A 337 -4.88 27.25 5.28
C LYS A 337 -4.78 27.25 6.81
N ALA A 338 -5.91 27.39 7.51
CA ALA A 338 -5.95 27.42 8.98
C ALA A 338 -5.56 26.07 9.63
N LEU A 339 -5.65 24.96 8.88
CA LEU A 339 -5.38 23.63 9.41
C LEU A 339 -3.94 23.14 9.14
N ILE A 340 -3.15 23.82 8.32
CA ILE A 340 -1.80 23.37 7.92
C ILE A 340 -0.92 23.15 9.16
N GLU A 341 -0.78 24.16 10.02
CA GLU A 341 0.09 24.06 11.20
C GLU A 341 -0.39 23.04 12.25
N PRO A 342 -1.68 22.95 12.60
CA PRO A 342 -2.16 21.88 13.45
C PRO A 342 -1.85 20.47 12.93
N PHE A 343 -2.11 20.22 11.64
CA PHE A 343 -1.87 18.90 11.03
C PHE A 343 -0.38 18.57 10.93
N LYS A 344 0.46 19.53 10.49
CA LYS A 344 1.92 19.37 10.43
C LYS A 344 2.50 19.05 11.80
N ARG A 345 2.10 19.81 12.83
CA ARG A 345 2.56 19.59 14.20
C ARG A 345 2.18 18.22 14.71
N TYR A 346 0.94 17.78 14.48
CA TYR A 346 0.47 16.48 14.94
C TYR A 346 1.15 15.33 14.18
N ARG A 347 1.32 15.44 12.86
CA ARG A 347 2.10 14.47 12.07
C ARG A 347 3.52 14.32 12.61
N ASN A 348 4.22 15.44 12.83
CA ASN A 348 5.57 15.43 13.37
C ASN A 348 5.65 14.86 14.79
N TYR A 349 4.61 15.05 15.59
CA TYR A 349 4.52 14.44 16.91
C TYR A 349 4.46 12.91 16.86
N ILE A 350 3.75 12.35 15.88
CA ILE A 350 3.60 10.89 15.72
C ILE A 350 4.86 10.27 15.09
N ASP A 351 5.35 10.84 14.00
CA ASP A 351 6.38 10.22 13.16
C ASP A 351 7.78 10.81 13.42
N GLY A 352 7.88 11.91 14.14
CA GLY A 352 9.13 12.62 14.38
C GLY A 352 9.69 13.35 13.16
N SER A 353 9.08 13.22 11.97
CA SER A 353 9.49 13.89 10.73
C SER A 353 8.45 13.73 9.61
N ALA A 354 8.66 14.40 8.48
CA ALA A 354 7.98 14.08 7.23
C ALA A 354 8.35 12.66 6.74
N PRO A 355 7.56 12.06 5.82
CA PRO A 355 7.94 10.85 5.11
C PRO A 355 9.31 10.96 4.43
N SER A 356 9.84 9.83 3.96
CA SER A 356 11.18 9.75 3.35
C SER A 356 11.48 10.89 2.38
N GLN A 357 12.41 11.79 2.75
CA GLN A 357 12.87 12.92 1.92
C GLN A 357 13.42 12.42 0.57
N TYR A 358 14.13 11.31 0.59
CA TYR A 358 14.67 10.69 -0.62
C TYR A 358 13.57 10.39 -1.66
N PHE A 359 12.49 9.73 -1.28
CA PHE A 359 11.40 9.43 -2.21
C PHE A 359 10.60 10.68 -2.58
N GLN A 360 10.48 11.66 -1.70
CA GLN A 360 9.81 12.91 -2.02
C GLN A 360 10.55 13.69 -3.12
N VAL A 361 11.86 13.89 -2.97
CA VAL A 361 12.71 14.57 -3.95
C VAL A 361 12.71 13.83 -5.29
N LEU A 362 12.80 12.49 -5.23
CA LEU A 362 12.81 11.66 -6.43
C LEU A 362 11.48 11.76 -7.19
N LEU A 363 10.35 11.64 -6.49
CA LEU A 363 9.03 11.78 -7.10
C LEU A 363 8.77 13.20 -7.61
N GLY A 364 9.12 14.24 -6.84
CA GLY A 364 9.02 15.63 -7.27
C GLY A 364 9.81 15.89 -8.55
N SER A 365 11.04 15.39 -8.63
CA SER A 365 11.89 15.48 -9.82
C SER A 365 11.32 14.70 -11.02
N PHE A 366 10.72 13.53 -10.77
CA PHE A 366 10.06 12.72 -11.80
C PHE A 366 8.81 13.41 -12.35
N MET A 367 8.03 14.08 -11.48
CA MET A 367 6.88 14.90 -11.87
C MET A 367 7.32 16.14 -12.66
N GLN A 368 8.31 16.88 -12.18
CA GLN A 368 8.83 18.08 -12.82
C GLN A 368 9.32 17.82 -14.25
N ARG A 369 9.90 16.67 -14.51
CA ARG A 369 10.36 16.24 -15.85
C ARG A 369 9.22 15.77 -16.77
N GLY A 370 7.98 15.77 -16.30
CA GLY A 370 6.81 15.33 -17.05
C GLY A 370 6.66 13.81 -17.17
N HIS A 371 7.56 13.03 -16.58
CA HIS A 371 7.54 11.55 -16.67
C HIS A 371 6.33 10.95 -15.97
N TYR A 372 5.89 11.55 -14.86
CA TYR A 372 4.67 11.16 -14.16
C TYR A 372 3.42 11.35 -15.02
N ALA A 373 3.26 12.53 -15.62
CA ALA A 373 2.09 12.82 -16.46
C ALA A 373 2.04 11.92 -17.72
N GLU A 374 3.21 11.64 -18.33
CA GLU A 374 3.32 10.71 -19.45
C GLU A 374 2.92 9.29 -19.04
N TYR A 375 3.43 8.82 -17.91
CA TYR A 375 3.11 7.49 -17.38
C TYR A 375 1.62 7.35 -17.04
N LEU A 376 1.01 8.34 -16.35
CA LEU A 376 -0.42 8.32 -16.05
C LEU A 376 -1.26 8.22 -17.32
N ARG A 377 -0.92 8.97 -18.37
CA ARG A 377 -1.64 8.91 -19.65
C ARG A 377 -1.55 7.53 -20.30
N GLN A 378 -0.39 6.88 -20.24
CA GLN A 378 -0.24 5.51 -20.73
C GLN A 378 -1.08 4.53 -19.90
N MET A 379 -1.09 4.68 -18.57
CA MET A 379 -1.89 3.84 -17.68
C MET A 379 -3.38 4.04 -17.86
N GLN A 380 -3.85 5.26 -18.10
CA GLN A 380 -5.25 5.54 -18.42
C GLN A 380 -5.72 4.75 -19.65
N GLN A 381 -4.94 4.75 -20.72
CA GLN A 381 -5.26 4.00 -21.95
C GLN A 381 -5.26 2.49 -21.69
N LEU A 382 -4.27 2.00 -20.95
CA LEU A 382 -4.15 0.59 -20.60
C LEU A 382 -5.34 0.13 -19.74
N TYR A 383 -5.67 0.86 -18.67
CA TYR A 383 -6.76 0.48 -17.78
C TYR A 383 -8.13 0.61 -18.43
N LEU A 384 -8.33 1.57 -19.32
CA LEU A 384 -9.56 1.64 -20.10
C LEU A 384 -9.73 0.41 -21.00
N LYS A 385 -8.66 -0.04 -21.66
CA LYS A 385 -8.68 -1.26 -22.47
C LYS A 385 -8.98 -2.50 -21.61
N ARG A 386 -8.32 -2.61 -20.45
CA ARG A 386 -8.55 -3.73 -19.50
C ARG A 386 -9.97 -3.73 -18.96
N TYR A 387 -10.52 -2.57 -18.65
CA TYR A 387 -11.92 -2.44 -18.25
C TYR A 387 -12.87 -2.98 -19.36
N GLN A 388 -12.64 -2.63 -20.62
CA GLN A 388 -13.43 -3.16 -21.73
C GLN A 388 -13.31 -4.69 -21.84
N THR A 389 -12.10 -5.24 -21.72
CA THR A 389 -11.88 -6.69 -21.68
C THR A 389 -12.60 -7.33 -20.50
N PHE A 390 -12.48 -6.72 -19.30
CA PHE A 390 -13.13 -7.20 -18.08
C PHE A 390 -14.65 -7.23 -18.24
N MET A 391 -15.26 -6.15 -18.70
CA MET A 391 -16.72 -6.07 -18.90
C MET A 391 -17.23 -7.05 -19.96
N SER A 392 -16.49 -7.25 -21.05
CA SER A 392 -16.83 -8.26 -22.05
C SER A 392 -16.76 -9.68 -21.48
N CYS A 393 -15.77 -9.97 -20.64
CA CYS A 393 -15.66 -11.25 -19.95
C CYS A 393 -16.73 -11.40 -18.86
N PHE A 394 -17.03 -10.34 -18.13
CA PHE A 394 -18.11 -10.31 -17.14
C PHE A 394 -19.45 -10.68 -17.78
N GLU A 395 -19.81 -10.02 -18.88
CA GLU A 395 -21.06 -10.30 -19.60
C GLU A 395 -21.13 -11.76 -20.05
N PHE A 396 -20.03 -12.31 -20.58
CA PHE A 396 -20.00 -13.69 -21.06
C PHE A 396 -19.99 -14.74 -19.95
N TYR A 397 -19.26 -14.51 -18.85
CA TYR A 397 -19.03 -15.53 -17.81
C TYR A 397 -19.90 -15.38 -16.58
N LEU A 398 -20.26 -14.14 -16.19
CA LEU A 398 -20.83 -13.83 -14.88
C LEU A 398 -22.23 -13.20 -14.92
N SER A 399 -22.70 -12.72 -16.07
CA SER A 399 -24.00 -12.03 -16.19
C SER A 399 -25.21 -12.91 -15.82
N GLU A 400 -25.04 -14.24 -15.81
CA GLU A 400 -26.06 -15.17 -15.32
C GLU A 400 -26.26 -15.03 -13.80
N PHE A 401 -25.20 -14.76 -13.04
CA PHE A 401 -25.19 -14.75 -11.57
C PHE A 401 -25.25 -13.35 -10.97
N CYS A 402 -24.64 -12.38 -11.66
CA CYS A 402 -24.36 -11.04 -11.14
C CYS A 402 -24.73 -9.94 -12.11
N PHE A 403 -24.87 -8.71 -11.57
CA PHE A 403 -24.94 -7.48 -12.35
C PHE A 403 -23.99 -6.42 -11.78
N VAL A 404 -23.75 -5.35 -12.52
CA VAL A 404 -22.88 -4.24 -12.16
C VAL A 404 -23.69 -2.95 -12.20
N LYS A 405 -23.59 -2.12 -11.16
CA LYS A 405 -24.25 -0.80 -11.08
C LYS A 405 -23.41 0.31 -11.68
N GLN A 406 -22.11 0.08 -11.78
CA GLN A 406 -21.14 1.07 -12.23
C GLN A 406 -21.27 1.33 -13.73
N HIS A 407 -21.27 2.61 -14.10
CA HIS A 407 -21.33 3.06 -15.50
C HIS A 407 -20.01 3.69 -15.99
N HIS A 408 -19.04 3.85 -15.11
CA HIS A 408 -17.74 4.47 -15.41
C HIS A 408 -16.59 3.51 -15.13
N PRO A 409 -15.50 3.54 -15.92
CA PRO A 409 -14.33 2.75 -15.65
C PRO A 409 -13.71 3.13 -14.29
N SER A 410 -13.27 2.13 -13.51
CA SER A 410 -12.46 2.27 -12.31
C SER A 410 -11.43 1.13 -12.26
N MET A 411 -10.58 1.08 -11.24
CA MET A 411 -9.59 -0.01 -11.10
C MET A 411 -10.20 -1.30 -10.56
N GLN A 412 -11.39 -1.25 -10.00
CA GLN A 412 -12.17 -2.38 -9.47
C GLN A 412 -13.64 -2.29 -9.90
N VAL A 413 -14.33 -3.41 -9.82
CA VAL A 413 -15.74 -3.51 -10.13
C VAL A 413 -16.46 -4.27 -9.01
N ALA A 414 -17.54 -3.69 -8.49
CA ALA A 414 -18.46 -4.36 -7.58
C ALA A 414 -19.50 -5.15 -8.38
N CYS A 415 -19.52 -6.46 -8.18
CA CYS A 415 -20.44 -7.41 -8.79
C CYS A 415 -21.52 -7.77 -7.77
N TYR A 416 -22.78 -7.47 -8.09
CA TYR A 416 -23.94 -7.67 -7.21
C TYR A 416 -24.66 -8.95 -7.61
N PHE A 417 -25.01 -9.80 -6.64
CA PHE A 417 -25.80 -10.99 -6.93
C PHE A 417 -27.20 -10.64 -7.40
N LYS A 418 -27.71 -11.41 -8.35
CA LYS A 418 -29.13 -11.38 -8.72
C LYS A 418 -29.99 -11.97 -7.61
N ALA A 419 -31.28 -11.61 -7.60
CA ALA A 419 -32.21 -11.98 -6.53
C ALA A 419 -32.35 -13.50 -6.29
N GLU A 420 -32.17 -14.30 -7.34
CA GLU A 420 -32.21 -15.77 -7.29
C GLU A 420 -30.94 -16.43 -6.72
N ILE A 421 -29.86 -15.66 -6.53
CA ILE A 421 -28.59 -16.18 -6.02
C ILE A 421 -28.57 -16.11 -4.49
N PRO A 422 -28.29 -17.23 -3.79
CA PRO A 422 -28.29 -17.23 -2.32
C PRO A 422 -27.15 -16.39 -1.74
N ASN A 423 -27.44 -15.58 -0.73
CA ASN A 423 -26.46 -14.72 -0.05
C ASN A 423 -25.28 -15.51 0.55
N ALA A 424 -25.50 -16.78 0.95
CA ALA A 424 -24.48 -17.68 1.47
C ALA A 424 -23.34 -17.95 0.48
N LEU A 425 -23.58 -17.76 -0.82
CA LEU A 425 -22.58 -17.90 -1.87
C LEU A 425 -21.40 -16.94 -1.65
N GLU A 426 -21.64 -15.74 -1.15
CA GLU A 426 -20.59 -14.73 -0.91
C GLU A 426 -19.47 -15.29 0.00
N GLN A 427 -19.83 -15.90 1.12
CA GLN A 427 -18.86 -16.50 2.04
C GLN A 427 -18.22 -17.78 1.46
N ALA A 428 -19.00 -18.59 0.75
CA ALA A 428 -18.49 -19.80 0.11
C ALA A 428 -17.43 -19.47 -0.94
N LEU A 429 -17.63 -18.39 -1.72
CA LEU A 429 -16.66 -17.93 -2.72
C LEU A 429 -15.34 -17.47 -2.07
N VAL A 430 -15.38 -16.74 -0.97
CA VAL A 430 -14.14 -16.33 -0.27
C VAL A 430 -13.37 -17.56 0.21
N ASN A 431 -14.05 -18.51 0.83
CA ASN A 431 -13.41 -19.74 1.33
C ASN A 431 -12.81 -20.61 0.21
N GLY A 432 -13.43 -20.61 -0.98
CA GLY A 432 -12.96 -21.37 -2.14
C GLY A 432 -11.90 -20.65 -3.00
N ALA A 433 -11.84 -19.34 -2.92
CA ALA A 433 -11.01 -18.51 -3.80
C ALA A 433 -9.50 -18.67 -3.57
N ASP A 434 -9.08 -18.87 -2.32
CA ASP A 434 -7.67 -19.05 -1.94
C ASP A 434 -7.04 -20.27 -2.64
N LEU A 435 -7.81 -21.33 -2.83
CA LEU A 435 -7.36 -22.55 -3.54
C LEU A 435 -7.04 -22.26 -5.02
N HIS A 436 -7.54 -21.17 -5.57
CA HIS A 436 -7.40 -20.79 -6.97
C HIS A 436 -6.51 -19.55 -7.18
N ASN A 437 -5.90 -19.01 -6.12
CA ASN A 437 -5.17 -17.74 -6.12
C ASN A 437 -6.01 -16.57 -6.67
N ILE A 438 -7.29 -16.52 -6.33
CA ILE A 438 -8.22 -15.45 -6.68
C ILE A 438 -8.55 -14.65 -5.42
N ALA A 439 -8.31 -13.36 -5.44
CA ALA A 439 -8.75 -12.46 -4.38
C ALA A 439 -10.23 -12.11 -4.59
N ILE A 440 -11.06 -12.46 -3.64
CA ILE A 440 -12.49 -12.09 -3.62
C ILE A 440 -12.76 -11.31 -2.34
N THR A 441 -13.19 -10.08 -2.49
CA THR A 441 -13.60 -9.26 -1.36
C THR A 441 -15.13 -9.24 -1.29
N ARG A 442 -15.70 -9.60 -0.13
CA ARG A 442 -17.14 -9.63 0.07
C ARG A 442 -17.74 -8.23 -0.07
N LEU A 443 -18.83 -8.11 -0.78
CA LEU A 443 -19.53 -6.84 -0.95
C LEU A 443 -20.28 -6.45 0.34
N SER A 444 -20.90 -7.41 1.02
CA SER A 444 -21.71 -7.16 2.23
C SER A 444 -20.91 -6.53 3.38
N GLN A 445 -19.59 -6.74 3.44
CA GLN A 445 -18.74 -6.17 4.50
C GLN A 445 -18.60 -4.64 4.44
N PHE A 446 -19.04 -4.01 3.35
CA PHE A 446 -18.98 -2.56 3.18
C PHE A 446 -20.26 -1.85 3.60
N TYR A 447 -21.26 -2.59 4.09
CA TYR A 447 -22.56 -2.04 4.47
C TYR A 447 -22.74 -2.05 5.99
N GLU A 448 -23.29 -0.97 6.53
CA GLU A 448 -23.74 -0.90 7.92
C GLU A 448 -25.18 -1.44 8.04
N TYR A 449 -26.01 -1.20 7.03
CA TYR A 449 -27.39 -1.65 6.94
C TYR A 449 -27.78 -1.81 5.45
N ASP A 450 -28.91 -2.45 5.18
CA ASP A 450 -29.42 -2.74 3.83
C ASP A 450 -28.38 -3.44 2.96
N ASN A 451 -27.78 -4.51 3.49
CA ASN A 451 -26.67 -5.21 2.88
C ASN A 451 -27.03 -5.72 1.48
N GLU A 452 -26.20 -5.37 0.51
CA GLU A 452 -26.19 -6.02 -0.80
C GLU A 452 -25.06 -7.05 -0.82
N TYR A 453 -25.29 -8.17 -1.49
CA TYR A 453 -24.39 -9.31 -1.53
C TYR A 453 -23.74 -9.44 -2.90
N GLY A 454 -22.53 -9.99 -2.93
CA GLY A 454 -21.70 -10.13 -4.10
C GLY A 454 -20.22 -10.02 -3.79
N PHE A 455 -19.45 -9.49 -4.69
CA PHE A 455 -18.00 -9.40 -4.51
C PHE A 455 -17.39 -8.22 -5.29
N VAL A 456 -16.22 -7.78 -4.84
CA VAL A 456 -15.42 -6.75 -5.51
C VAL A 456 -14.20 -7.41 -6.15
N LEU A 457 -13.92 -7.06 -7.40
CA LEU A 457 -12.79 -7.55 -8.20
C LEU A 457 -11.92 -6.41 -8.68
N GLY A 458 -10.63 -6.44 -8.39
CA GLY A 458 -9.62 -5.56 -8.99
C GLY A 458 -9.02 -6.19 -10.24
N PHE A 459 -8.89 -5.45 -11.33
CA PHE A 459 -8.35 -5.99 -12.58
C PHE A 459 -7.15 -5.22 -13.14
N SER A 460 -6.79 -4.11 -12.52
CA SER A 460 -5.78 -3.18 -13.02
C SER A 460 -4.38 -3.80 -13.20
N SER A 461 -4.02 -4.77 -12.38
CA SER A 461 -2.74 -5.50 -12.48
C SER A 461 -2.74 -6.66 -13.47
N LEU A 462 -3.91 -7.05 -14.04
CA LEU A 462 -4.05 -8.21 -14.91
C LEU A 462 -3.98 -7.82 -16.38
N ASN A 463 -3.33 -8.63 -17.21
CA ASN A 463 -3.41 -8.49 -18.66
C ASN A 463 -4.68 -9.15 -19.23
N ASP A 464 -4.98 -8.91 -20.52
CA ASP A 464 -6.20 -9.40 -21.17
C ASP A 464 -6.35 -10.94 -21.11
N THR A 465 -5.26 -11.68 -21.15
CA THR A 465 -5.25 -13.16 -21.07
C THR A 465 -5.51 -13.64 -19.64
N GLU A 466 -4.88 -12.96 -18.66
CA GLU A 466 -5.08 -13.22 -17.25
C GLU A 466 -6.54 -12.95 -16.85
N ILE A 467 -7.14 -11.83 -17.30
CA ILE A 467 -8.55 -11.50 -17.04
C ILE A 467 -9.45 -12.63 -17.56
N LYS A 468 -9.29 -13.06 -18.82
CA LYS A 468 -10.11 -14.13 -19.41
C LYS A 468 -9.99 -15.45 -18.65
N LEU A 469 -8.77 -15.84 -18.28
CA LEU A 469 -8.52 -17.08 -17.55
C LEU A 469 -9.16 -17.04 -16.16
N CYS A 470 -8.99 -15.93 -15.46
CA CYS A 470 -9.53 -15.77 -14.10
C CYS A 470 -11.06 -15.70 -14.08
N MET A 471 -11.68 -15.03 -15.05
CA MET A 471 -13.15 -15.02 -15.20
C MET A 471 -13.72 -16.41 -15.45
N LYS A 472 -13.05 -17.22 -16.26
CA LYS A 472 -13.44 -18.62 -16.50
C LYS A 472 -13.36 -19.45 -15.21
N LYS A 473 -12.26 -19.30 -14.45
CA LYS A 473 -12.07 -19.99 -13.15
C LYS A 473 -13.14 -19.55 -12.14
N LEU A 474 -13.42 -18.25 -12.07
CA LEU A 474 -14.41 -17.69 -11.16
C LEU A 474 -15.82 -18.24 -11.49
N ARG A 475 -16.20 -18.34 -12.77
CA ARG A 475 -17.45 -19.00 -13.17
C ARG A 475 -17.53 -20.43 -12.65
N GLN A 476 -16.47 -21.21 -12.84
CA GLN A 476 -16.43 -22.59 -12.36
C GLN A 476 -16.57 -22.67 -10.83
N LEU A 477 -15.88 -21.78 -10.10
CA LEU A 477 -16.00 -21.70 -8.65
C LEU A 477 -17.44 -21.37 -8.23
N ILE A 478 -18.09 -20.39 -8.84
CA ILE A 478 -19.49 -20.03 -8.57
C ILE A 478 -20.40 -21.23 -8.79
N GLN A 479 -20.28 -21.92 -9.92
CA GLN A 479 -21.11 -23.09 -10.23
C GLN A 479 -20.91 -24.24 -9.23
N ASN A 480 -19.67 -24.50 -8.84
CA ASN A 480 -19.36 -25.54 -7.86
C ASN A 480 -19.93 -25.20 -6.47
N GLU A 481 -19.79 -23.96 -6.03
CA GLU A 481 -20.32 -23.56 -4.72
C GLU A 481 -21.85 -23.48 -4.70
N LEU A 482 -22.49 -23.06 -5.79
CA LEU A 482 -23.96 -23.13 -5.92
C LEU A 482 -24.45 -24.57 -5.84
N ALA A 483 -23.78 -25.53 -6.50
CA ALA A 483 -24.14 -26.94 -6.43
C ALA A 483 -23.94 -27.56 -5.02
N ARG A 484 -23.06 -26.97 -4.19
CA ARG A 484 -22.90 -27.39 -2.77
C ARG A 484 -23.94 -26.78 -1.84
N LEU A 485 -24.47 -25.61 -2.20
CA LEU A 485 -25.49 -24.91 -1.42
C LEU A 485 -26.91 -25.35 -1.73
N ALA A 486 -27.14 -26.01 -2.88
CA ALA A 486 -28.41 -26.58 -3.30
C ALA A 486 -28.64 -27.93 -2.62
#